data_9d77f115503fe9414580274236632fb0
#
_entry.id   9d77f115503fe9414580274236632fb0
#
_cell.length_a   1.000
_cell.length_b   1.000
_cell.length_c   1.000
_cell.angle_alpha   90.00
_cell.angle_beta   90.00
_cell.angle_gamma   90.00
#
_symmetry.space_group_name_H-M   'P 1'
#
loop_
_entity.id
_entity.type
_entity.pdbx_description
1 polymer ?
#
loop_
_entity_poly.entity_id
_entity_poly.type
_entity_poly.pdbx_seq_one_letter_code
_entity_poly.pdbx_strand_id
1 'polypeptide(L)'
;MTTLYEGAFAKLNLTLDVLGKREDGYHDLQSVMQTISVRDDIEIDIGTGKPWCLKCDKEGIPCDERNLAWKAAKVYCDAMKKDPDGIEIRITKRIPSEAGMGGGSADAAAVLRALNRHYGEPLSIGALAELGAQVGSDVPFCVVCGTAMVEGRGEKLRKLPDMPDCIFVICKPEFSVSTPELYKKIDECTIGKRPDNRAMESALLAGDLEKVCQNVYNVFDPVVTADHAELNYIKSLLHQYGAAAYQMTGSGSAVYCIVENFEYAAVICSMLRENYPQVFIAKPI
;
A
#
# COMPACT_ATOMS: atom_id res chain seq x y z
N MET A 1 -28.87 -14.34 3.66
CA MET A 1 -27.52 -14.26 3.10
C MET A 1 -27.43 -13.01 2.24
N THR A 2 -26.43 -12.18 2.45
CA THR A 2 -26.17 -10.97 1.68
C THR A 2 -24.73 -11.02 1.17
N THR A 3 -24.52 -10.73 -0.12
CA THR A 3 -23.20 -10.68 -0.73
C THR A 3 -22.76 -9.23 -0.93
N LEU A 4 -21.57 -8.88 -0.49
CA LEU A 4 -20.95 -7.57 -0.63
C LEU A 4 -19.73 -7.66 -1.55
N TYR A 5 -19.48 -6.61 -2.32
CA TYR A 5 -18.31 -6.47 -3.19
C TYR A 5 -17.58 -5.17 -2.85
N GLU A 6 -16.25 -5.25 -2.75
CA GLU A 6 -15.39 -4.09 -2.44
C GLU A 6 -14.03 -4.22 -3.11
N GLY A 7 -13.49 -3.10 -3.61
CA GLY A 7 -12.13 -3.03 -4.14
C GLY A 7 -11.12 -2.75 -3.03
N ALA A 8 -10.06 -3.54 -2.98
CA ALA A 8 -8.93 -3.37 -2.07
C ALA A 8 -7.76 -2.72 -2.82
N PHE A 9 -7.64 -1.40 -2.77
CA PHE A 9 -6.68 -0.64 -3.57
C PHE A 9 -5.29 -0.61 -2.95
N ALA A 10 -4.26 -0.84 -3.78
CA ALA A 10 -2.87 -0.75 -3.38
C ALA A 10 -2.45 0.70 -3.06
N LYS A 11 -1.32 0.82 -2.37
CA LYS A 11 -0.66 2.10 -2.09
C LYS A 11 0.77 2.15 -2.62
N LEU A 12 1.25 3.36 -2.84
CA LEU A 12 2.66 3.67 -3.00
C LEU A 12 3.10 4.67 -1.92
N ASN A 13 4.37 4.62 -1.55
CA ASN A 13 5.01 5.68 -0.78
C ASN A 13 5.71 6.61 -1.76
N LEU A 14 5.22 7.84 -1.92
CA LEU A 14 5.91 8.88 -2.69
C LEU A 14 7.15 9.36 -1.92
N THR A 15 7.00 9.51 -0.61
CA THR A 15 8.12 9.69 0.33
C THR A 15 8.02 8.66 1.45
N LEU A 16 9.16 8.28 2.03
CA LEU A 16 9.20 7.48 3.25
C LEU A 16 10.45 7.82 4.05
N ASP A 17 10.25 8.27 5.28
CA ASP A 17 11.30 8.52 6.26
C ASP A 17 11.08 7.70 7.53
N VAL A 18 12.19 7.30 8.16
CA VAL A 18 12.24 6.67 9.49
C VAL A 18 12.87 7.66 10.44
N LEU A 19 12.05 8.24 11.33
CA LEU A 19 12.48 9.35 12.20
C LEU A 19 13.25 8.85 13.42
N GLY A 20 12.96 7.63 13.89
CA GLY A 20 13.64 7.02 15.01
C GLY A 20 12.89 5.82 15.57
N LYS A 21 13.58 5.09 16.44
CA LYS A 21 13.03 3.94 17.16
C LYS A 21 12.29 4.41 18.42
N ARG A 22 11.15 3.81 18.66
CA ARG A 22 10.27 4.07 19.79
C ARG A 22 10.56 3.11 20.95
N GLU A 23 10.11 3.45 22.12
CA GLU A 23 10.22 2.60 23.33
C GLU A 23 9.42 1.29 23.19
N ASP A 24 8.34 1.29 22.39
CA ASP A 24 7.52 0.11 22.12
C ASP A 24 8.13 -0.84 21.09
N GLY A 25 9.35 -0.55 20.61
CA GLY A 25 10.11 -1.35 19.64
C GLY A 25 9.75 -1.09 18.18
N TYR A 26 8.73 -0.28 17.90
CA TYR A 26 8.39 0.20 16.57
C TYR A 26 9.22 1.44 16.19
N HIS A 27 8.99 1.98 15.00
CA HIS A 27 9.62 3.20 14.52
C HIS A 27 8.58 4.28 14.25
N ASP A 28 8.96 5.52 14.55
CA ASP A 28 8.21 6.68 14.06
C ASP A 28 8.55 6.91 12.60
N LEU A 29 7.51 6.96 11.77
CA LEU A 29 7.58 7.17 10.34
C LEU A 29 6.99 8.51 9.94
N GLN A 30 7.42 9.01 8.80
CA GLN A 30 6.75 10.08 8.08
C GLN A 30 6.76 9.75 6.59
N SER A 31 5.59 9.71 5.95
CA SER A 31 5.45 9.28 4.56
C SER A 31 4.32 10.01 3.88
N VAL A 32 4.52 10.45 2.66
CA VAL A 32 3.42 10.80 1.76
C VAL A 32 3.04 9.54 1.00
N MET A 33 1.82 9.05 1.25
CA MET A 33 1.28 7.86 0.58
C MET A 33 0.23 8.23 -0.45
N GLN A 34 0.17 7.43 -1.52
CA GLN A 34 -0.78 7.56 -2.62
C GLN A 34 -1.49 6.23 -2.88
N THR A 35 -2.82 6.25 -2.90
CA THR A 35 -3.64 5.12 -3.37
C THR A 35 -3.59 5.03 -4.88
N ILE A 36 -3.48 3.82 -5.43
CA ILE A 36 -3.41 3.58 -6.87
C ILE A 36 -4.45 2.56 -7.36
N SER A 37 -4.71 2.55 -8.66
CA SER A 37 -5.79 1.75 -9.28
C SER A 37 -5.54 0.23 -9.33
N VAL A 38 -4.33 -0.26 -9.01
CA VAL A 38 -4.10 -1.69 -8.81
C VAL A 38 -4.85 -2.14 -7.56
N ARG A 39 -5.69 -3.17 -7.68
CA ARG A 39 -6.54 -3.60 -6.57
C ARG A 39 -6.75 -5.11 -6.55
N ASP A 40 -7.04 -5.63 -5.39
CA ASP A 40 -7.66 -6.93 -5.19
C ASP A 40 -9.18 -6.79 -5.16
N ASP A 41 -9.91 -7.84 -5.49
CA ASP A 41 -11.36 -7.85 -5.35
C ASP A 41 -11.74 -8.68 -4.12
N ILE A 42 -12.58 -8.09 -3.27
CA ILE A 42 -13.09 -8.70 -2.04
C ILE A 42 -14.58 -8.96 -2.21
N GLU A 43 -14.98 -10.20 -1.97
CA GLU A 43 -16.38 -10.61 -1.91
C GLU A 43 -16.67 -11.16 -0.51
N ILE A 44 -17.77 -10.73 0.12
CA ILE A 44 -18.12 -11.14 1.48
C ILE A 44 -19.58 -11.60 1.48
N ASP A 45 -19.80 -12.86 1.84
CA ASP A 45 -21.13 -13.38 2.14
C ASP A 45 -21.40 -13.33 3.64
N ILE A 46 -22.50 -12.71 4.03
CA ILE A 46 -22.94 -12.57 5.43
C ILE A 46 -24.25 -13.33 5.64
N GLY A 47 -24.35 -14.03 6.77
CA GLY A 47 -25.52 -14.86 7.09
C GLY A 47 -25.53 -16.15 6.29
N THR A 48 -24.38 -16.81 6.21
CA THR A 48 -24.22 -18.05 5.44
C THR A 48 -24.79 -19.28 6.15
N GLY A 49 -25.07 -19.17 7.45
CA GLY A 49 -25.44 -20.30 8.29
C GLY A 49 -24.32 -21.33 8.50
N LYS A 50 -23.08 -20.96 8.22
CA LYS A 50 -21.88 -21.79 8.29
C LYS A 50 -20.80 -21.10 9.12
N PRO A 51 -19.82 -21.86 9.66
CA PRO A 51 -18.66 -21.25 10.31
C PRO A 51 -17.96 -20.26 9.38
N TRP A 52 -17.34 -19.24 9.98
CA TRP A 52 -16.54 -18.28 9.23
C TRP A 52 -15.45 -18.96 8.44
N CYS A 53 -15.25 -18.54 7.20
CA CYS A 53 -14.17 -19.01 6.37
C CYS A 53 -13.63 -17.90 5.47
N LEU A 54 -12.36 -18.06 5.07
CA LEU A 54 -11.69 -17.20 4.10
C LEU A 54 -11.13 -18.08 2.99
N LYS A 55 -11.25 -17.61 1.76
CA LYS A 55 -10.69 -18.24 0.56
C LYS A 55 -9.87 -17.21 -0.21
N CYS A 56 -8.76 -17.65 -0.77
CA CYS A 56 -7.90 -16.83 -1.62
C CYS A 56 -7.49 -17.64 -2.85
N ASP A 57 -7.48 -17.01 -4.01
CA ASP A 57 -7.07 -17.63 -5.28
C ASP A 57 -5.55 -17.75 -5.42
N LYS A 58 -4.77 -17.12 -4.52
CA LYS A 58 -3.31 -17.13 -4.55
C LYS A 58 -2.75 -18.02 -3.44
N GLU A 59 -1.91 -18.98 -3.83
CA GLU A 59 -1.17 -19.83 -2.89
C GLU A 59 -0.25 -19.02 -1.98
N GLY A 60 0.00 -19.54 -0.77
CA GLY A 60 0.85 -18.92 0.24
C GLY A 60 0.19 -17.79 1.06
N ILE A 61 -1.02 -17.35 0.69
CA ILE A 61 -1.80 -16.40 1.50
C ILE A 61 -2.57 -17.19 2.58
N PRO A 62 -2.42 -16.86 3.88
CA PRO A 62 -3.17 -17.52 4.94
C PRO A 62 -4.69 -17.37 4.74
N CYS A 63 -5.41 -18.48 4.82
CA CYS A 63 -6.88 -18.51 4.72
C CYS A 63 -7.54 -18.75 6.09
N ASP A 64 -6.94 -18.23 7.15
CA ASP A 64 -7.35 -18.36 8.54
C ASP A 64 -7.22 -17.01 9.29
N GLU A 65 -7.30 -17.05 10.61
CA GLU A 65 -7.22 -15.89 11.51
C GLU A 65 -5.92 -15.08 11.43
N ARG A 66 -4.88 -15.59 10.80
CA ARG A 66 -3.62 -14.86 10.53
C ARG A 66 -3.80 -13.83 9.42
N ASN A 67 -4.80 -13.98 8.55
CA ASN A 67 -5.09 -13.06 7.47
C ASN A 67 -5.66 -11.73 8.00
N LEU A 68 -5.16 -10.59 7.49
CA LEU A 68 -5.62 -9.27 7.94
C LEU A 68 -7.08 -8.99 7.59
N ALA A 69 -7.61 -9.54 6.49
CA ALA A 69 -9.03 -9.43 6.13
C ALA A 69 -9.93 -10.15 7.15
N TRP A 70 -9.51 -11.33 7.63
CA TRP A 70 -10.18 -12.01 8.71
C TRP A 70 -10.17 -11.21 10.01
N LYS A 71 -8.97 -10.71 10.40
CA LYS A 71 -8.83 -9.87 11.60
C LYS A 71 -9.70 -8.63 11.52
N ALA A 72 -9.78 -7.99 10.35
CA ALA A 72 -10.60 -6.81 10.12
C ALA A 72 -12.09 -7.11 10.34
N ALA A 73 -12.59 -8.21 9.79
CA ALA A 73 -13.98 -8.64 10.02
C ALA A 73 -14.25 -8.89 11.50
N LYS A 74 -13.33 -9.58 12.20
CA LYS A 74 -13.46 -9.87 13.63
C LYS A 74 -13.48 -8.59 14.47
N VAL A 75 -12.50 -7.70 14.27
CA VAL A 75 -12.39 -6.43 14.99
C VAL A 75 -13.63 -5.56 14.76
N TYR A 76 -14.15 -5.50 13.53
CA TYR A 76 -15.37 -4.76 13.22
C TYR A 76 -16.59 -5.35 13.96
N CYS A 77 -16.79 -6.66 13.86
CA CYS A 77 -17.93 -7.32 14.49
C CYS A 77 -17.90 -7.19 16.03
N ASP A 78 -16.73 -7.33 16.64
CA ASP A 78 -16.57 -7.17 18.10
C ASP A 78 -16.87 -5.71 18.52
N ALA A 79 -16.31 -4.72 17.84
CA ALA A 79 -16.52 -3.30 18.14
C ALA A 79 -17.99 -2.88 17.99
N MET A 80 -18.66 -3.39 16.97
CA MET A 80 -20.05 -3.06 16.65
C MET A 80 -21.07 -4.00 17.30
N LYS A 81 -20.61 -4.97 18.11
CA LYS A 81 -21.44 -6.01 18.76
C LYS A 81 -22.33 -6.72 17.74
N LYS A 82 -21.75 -7.07 16.60
CA LYS A 82 -22.41 -7.85 15.55
C LYS A 82 -21.98 -9.30 15.67
N ASP A 83 -22.95 -10.19 15.58
CA ASP A 83 -22.75 -11.64 15.57
C ASP A 83 -23.49 -12.22 14.36
N PRO A 84 -22.91 -12.07 13.15
CA PRO A 84 -23.54 -12.61 11.95
C PRO A 84 -23.52 -14.14 11.96
N ASP A 85 -24.63 -14.75 11.53
CA ASP A 85 -24.73 -16.20 11.34
C ASP A 85 -23.87 -16.65 10.16
N GLY A 86 -22.56 -16.62 10.36
CA GLY A 86 -21.52 -16.97 9.40
C GLY A 86 -21.09 -15.85 8.46
N ILE A 87 -19.78 -15.84 8.17
CA ILE A 87 -19.13 -14.98 7.17
C ILE A 87 -18.23 -15.85 6.27
N GLU A 88 -18.34 -15.66 4.95
CA GLU A 88 -17.36 -16.17 3.99
C GLU A 88 -16.71 -14.98 3.27
N ILE A 89 -15.37 -14.86 3.35
CA ILE A 89 -14.58 -13.84 2.65
C ILE A 89 -13.86 -14.52 1.50
N ARG A 90 -14.00 -14.00 0.28
CA ARG A 90 -13.24 -14.43 -0.90
C ARG A 90 -12.37 -13.28 -1.38
N ILE A 91 -11.07 -13.57 -1.57
CA ILE A 91 -10.07 -12.62 -2.02
C ILE A 91 -9.55 -13.07 -3.38
N THR A 92 -9.69 -12.20 -4.39
CA THR A 92 -9.03 -12.37 -5.70
C THR A 92 -7.85 -11.44 -5.76
N LYS A 93 -6.63 -12.01 -5.71
CA LYS A 93 -5.37 -11.25 -5.58
C LYS A 93 -4.82 -10.78 -6.92
N ARG A 94 -4.56 -9.48 -7.03
CA ARG A 94 -3.82 -8.86 -8.13
C ARG A 94 -2.67 -8.00 -7.63
N ILE A 95 -2.77 -7.48 -6.39
CA ILE A 95 -1.66 -6.77 -5.75
C ILE A 95 -0.55 -7.79 -5.45
N PRO A 96 0.69 -7.55 -5.91
CA PRO A 96 1.79 -8.48 -5.66
C PRO A 96 2.07 -8.58 -4.15
N SER A 97 2.33 -9.81 -3.70
CA SER A 97 2.71 -10.06 -2.30
C SER A 97 4.12 -9.55 -2.03
N GLU A 98 4.37 -9.10 -0.79
CA GLU A 98 5.72 -8.69 -0.33
C GLU A 98 6.38 -7.65 -1.26
N ALA A 99 5.56 -6.71 -1.75
CA ALA A 99 5.95 -5.69 -2.72
C ALA A 99 6.08 -4.28 -2.12
N GLY A 100 5.80 -4.09 -0.83
CA GLY A 100 5.71 -2.75 -0.24
C GLY A 100 4.46 -1.97 -0.65
N MET A 101 3.47 -2.63 -1.28
CA MET A 101 2.25 -2.02 -1.82
C MET A 101 1.02 -2.15 -0.92
N GLY A 102 1.17 -2.71 0.28
CA GLY A 102 0.10 -2.76 1.29
C GLY A 102 -1.06 -3.72 0.98
N GLY A 103 -0.87 -4.77 0.15
CA GLY A 103 -1.97 -5.63 -0.32
C GLY A 103 -2.83 -6.22 0.80
N GLY A 104 -2.23 -6.83 1.83
CA GLY A 104 -3.00 -7.37 2.96
C GLY A 104 -3.74 -6.30 3.77
N SER A 105 -3.15 -5.10 3.89
CA SER A 105 -3.79 -3.96 4.56
C SER A 105 -4.94 -3.39 3.72
N ALA A 106 -4.80 -3.40 2.39
CA ALA A 106 -5.86 -3.03 1.47
C ALA A 106 -7.06 -4.00 1.57
N ASP A 107 -6.79 -5.32 1.62
CA ASP A 107 -7.82 -6.34 1.82
C ASP A 107 -8.59 -6.11 3.13
N ALA A 108 -7.87 -5.88 4.23
CA ALA A 108 -8.45 -5.58 5.53
C ALA A 108 -9.32 -4.31 5.51
N ALA A 109 -8.81 -3.24 4.90
CA ALA A 109 -9.55 -1.98 4.77
C ALA A 109 -10.82 -2.13 3.93
N ALA A 110 -10.77 -2.92 2.85
CA ALA A 110 -11.94 -3.23 2.03
C ALA A 110 -13.01 -3.97 2.84
N VAL A 111 -12.62 -4.94 3.65
CA VAL A 111 -13.53 -5.63 4.57
C VAL A 111 -14.17 -4.66 5.55
N LEU A 112 -13.40 -3.78 6.19
CA LEU A 112 -13.93 -2.76 7.11
C LEU A 112 -14.95 -1.85 6.43
N ARG A 113 -14.65 -1.33 5.23
CA ARG A 113 -15.57 -0.47 4.47
C ARG A 113 -16.85 -1.21 4.07
N ALA A 114 -16.72 -2.45 3.58
CA ALA A 114 -17.85 -3.26 3.15
C ALA A 114 -18.80 -3.55 4.32
N LEU A 115 -18.27 -3.97 5.47
CA LEU A 115 -19.07 -4.23 6.67
C LEU A 115 -19.71 -2.94 7.20
N ASN A 116 -18.97 -1.83 7.25
CA ASN A 116 -19.51 -0.56 7.71
C ASN A 116 -20.71 -0.12 6.84
N ARG A 117 -20.58 -0.23 5.51
CA ARG A 117 -21.67 0.06 4.57
C ARG A 117 -22.85 -0.89 4.76
N HIS A 118 -22.60 -2.18 4.94
CA HIS A 118 -23.66 -3.19 5.16
C HIS A 118 -24.51 -2.88 6.38
N TYR A 119 -23.89 -2.42 7.46
CA TYR A 119 -24.59 -2.09 8.70
C TYR A 119 -25.07 -0.64 8.80
N GLY A 120 -25.13 0.10 7.69
CA GLY A 120 -25.70 1.46 7.62
C GLY A 120 -24.71 2.57 8.00
N GLU A 121 -23.42 2.33 7.84
CA GLU A 121 -22.33 3.31 8.07
C GLU A 121 -22.28 3.90 9.49
N PRO A 122 -22.34 3.06 10.55
CA PRO A 122 -22.37 3.55 11.92
C PRO A 122 -21.07 4.25 12.34
N LEU A 123 -19.95 3.98 11.63
CA LEU A 123 -18.65 4.61 11.87
C LEU A 123 -18.34 5.63 10.77
N SER A 124 -17.85 6.81 11.17
CA SER A 124 -17.23 7.74 10.24
C SER A 124 -15.94 7.13 9.67
N ILE A 125 -15.46 7.66 8.54
CA ILE A 125 -14.22 7.19 7.92
C ILE A 125 -13.02 7.28 8.87
N GLY A 126 -12.96 8.32 9.71
CA GLY A 126 -11.92 8.47 10.73
C GLY A 126 -12.01 7.39 11.81
N ALA A 127 -13.20 7.14 12.37
CA ALA A 127 -13.40 6.08 13.36
C ALA A 127 -13.12 4.69 12.77
N LEU A 128 -13.44 4.48 11.51
CA LEU A 128 -13.14 3.23 10.81
C LEU A 128 -11.63 3.05 10.59
N ALA A 129 -10.90 4.13 10.30
CA ALA A 129 -9.45 4.12 10.21
C ALA A 129 -8.79 3.82 11.56
N GLU A 130 -9.27 4.44 12.66
CA GLU A 130 -8.82 4.13 14.02
C GLU A 130 -9.04 2.66 14.38
N LEU A 131 -10.19 2.10 13.99
CA LEU A 131 -10.45 0.67 14.15
C LEU A 131 -9.45 -0.18 13.34
N GLY A 132 -9.15 0.25 12.11
CA GLY A 132 -8.17 -0.36 11.22
C GLY A 132 -6.75 -0.40 11.80
N ALA A 133 -6.36 0.57 12.62
CA ALA A 133 -5.06 0.61 13.29
C ALA A 133 -4.82 -0.59 14.24
N GLN A 134 -5.88 -1.24 14.72
CA GLN A 134 -5.79 -2.45 15.53
C GLN A 134 -5.45 -3.69 14.68
N VAL A 135 -5.65 -3.60 13.36
CA VAL A 135 -5.41 -4.70 12.42
C VAL A 135 -4.01 -4.64 11.82
N GLY A 136 -3.56 -3.43 11.44
CA GLY A 136 -2.23 -3.23 10.86
C GLY A 136 -1.91 -1.77 10.57
N SER A 137 -0.63 -1.43 10.49
CA SER A 137 -0.13 -0.05 10.37
C SER A 137 -0.58 0.68 9.10
N ASP A 138 -0.67 -0.01 7.96
CA ASP A 138 -1.10 0.60 6.69
C ASP A 138 -2.64 0.58 6.52
N VAL A 139 -3.37 -0.15 7.38
CA VAL A 139 -4.85 -0.29 7.25
C VAL A 139 -5.56 1.05 7.37
N PRO A 140 -5.22 1.96 8.30
CA PRO A 140 -5.82 3.29 8.38
C PRO A 140 -5.75 4.05 7.06
N PHE A 141 -4.58 4.09 6.42
CA PHE A 141 -4.41 4.74 5.12
C PHE A 141 -5.28 4.08 4.04
N CYS A 142 -5.26 2.73 3.98
CA CYS A 142 -6.06 1.99 3.00
C CYS A 142 -7.59 2.15 3.23
N VAL A 143 -8.04 2.51 4.44
CA VAL A 143 -9.44 2.88 4.72
C VAL A 143 -9.77 4.24 4.15
N VAL A 144 -8.90 5.24 4.33
CA VAL A 144 -9.12 6.63 3.93
C VAL A 144 -8.93 6.83 2.43
N CYS A 145 -7.94 6.16 1.84
CA CYS A 145 -7.53 6.28 0.43
C CYS A 145 -7.06 7.70 0.04
N GLY A 146 -6.75 7.90 -1.26
CA GLY A 146 -6.30 9.17 -1.82
C GLY A 146 -4.82 9.45 -1.56
N THR A 147 -4.48 10.72 -1.36
CA THR A 147 -3.13 11.19 -1.01
C THR A 147 -3.12 11.65 0.46
N ALA A 148 -2.21 11.14 1.27
CA ALA A 148 -2.13 11.55 2.68
C ALA A 148 -0.70 11.58 3.21
N MET A 149 -0.45 12.49 4.16
CA MET A 149 0.66 12.40 5.10
C MET A 149 0.31 11.36 6.15
N VAL A 150 1.22 10.43 6.34
CA VAL A 150 1.11 9.32 7.29
C VAL A 150 2.27 9.43 8.27
N GLU A 151 1.96 9.44 9.56
CA GLU A 151 2.94 9.65 10.64
C GLU A 151 2.74 8.64 11.77
N GLY A 152 3.65 8.65 12.75
CA GLY A 152 3.66 7.69 13.85
C GLY A 152 4.06 6.31 13.36
N ARG A 153 3.28 5.28 13.70
CA ARG A 153 3.44 3.91 13.20
C ARG A 153 2.68 3.65 11.90
N GLY A 154 1.96 4.68 11.36
CA GLY A 154 1.02 4.61 10.24
C GLY A 154 -0.42 5.01 10.61
N GLU A 155 -0.67 5.29 11.90
CA GLU A 155 -2.01 5.60 12.42
C GLU A 155 -2.41 7.07 12.34
N LYS A 156 -1.44 7.99 12.25
CA LYS A 156 -1.73 9.43 12.17
C LYS A 156 -1.83 9.84 10.71
N LEU A 157 -3.03 10.17 10.30
CA LEU A 157 -3.32 10.52 8.91
C LEU A 157 -3.75 11.98 8.79
N ARG A 158 -3.19 12.67 7.80
CA ARG A 158 -3.63 13.98 7.36
C ARG A 158 -3.79 13.98 5.84
N LYS A 159 -5.03 14.17 5.37
CA LYS A 159 -5.30 14.23 3.93
C LYS A 159 -4.49 15.37 3.30
N LEU A 160 -3.90 15.10 2.15
CA LEU A 160 -3.20 16.05 1.30
C LEU A 160 -4.04 16.34 0.04
N PRO A 161 -3.68 17.38 -0.74
CA PRO A 161 -4.22 17.56 -2.08
C PRO A 161 -4.00 16.31 -2.94
N ASP A 162 -4.93 16.07 -3.85
CA ASP A 162 -4.87 14.94 -4.74
C ASP A 162 -3.61 14.99 -5.63
N MET A 163 -3.07 13.83 -5.98
CA MET A 163 -1.94 13.71 -6.89
C MET A 163 -2.30 14.32 -8.26
N PRO A 164 -1.43 15.12 -8.89
CA PRO A 164 -1.62 15.55 -10.27
C PRO A 164 -1.79 14.36 -11.22
N ASP A 165 -2.49 14.59 -12.34
CA ASP A 165 -2.68 13.56 -13.35
C ASP A 165 -1.36 12.98 -13.82
N CYS A 166 -1.19 11.67 -13.63
CA CYS A 166 -0.01 10.92 -14.04
C CYS A 166 -0.33 9.43 -14.15
N ILE A 167 0.63 8.67 -14.65
CA ILE A 167 0.57 7.21 -14.71
C ILE A 167 1.76 6.64 -13.94
N PHE A 168 1.50 5.61 -13.15
CA PHE A 168 2.53 4.80 -12.51
C PHE A 168 2.77 3.53 -13.34
N VAL A 169 4.04 3.17 -13.55
CA VAL A 169 4.42 1.81 -13.95
C VAL A 169 5.14 1.19 -12.77
N ILE A 170 4.68 0.02 -12.35
CA ILE A 170 5.20 -0.68 -11.16
C ILE A 170 5.82 -1.99 -11.63
N CYS A 171 7.06 -2.26 -11.23
CA CYS A 171 7.77 -3.51 -11.47
C CYS A 171 8.08 -4.19 -10.14
N LYS A 172 7.63 -5.42 -9.95
CA LYS A 172 7.94 -6.25 -8.78
C LYS A 172 8.89 -7.37 -9.21
N PRO A 173 10.18 -7.33 -8.81
CA PRO A 173 11.10 -8.43 -9.02
C PRO A 173 10.72 -9.65 -8.18
N GLU A 174 11.29 -10.82 -8.47
CA GLU A 174 10.86 -12.07 -7.82
C GLU A 174 11.25 -12.16 -6.34
N PHE A 175 12.34 -11.52 -5.93
CA PHE A 175 12.77 -11.54 -4.54
C PHE A 175 11.86 -10.68 -3.62
N SER A 176 11.89 -11.00 -2.34
CA SER A 176 11.16 -10.29 -1.29
C SER A 176 12.12 -9.76 -0.23
N VAL A 177 11.73 -8.68 0.44
CA VAL A 177 12.49 -8.05 1.51
C VAL A 177 11.76 -8.24 2.83
N SER A 178 12.48 -8.76 3.83
CA SER A 178 11.96 -8.88 5.19
C SER A 178 11.88 -7.50 5.85
N THR A 179 10.66 -7.00 6.07
CA THR A 179 10.45 -5.72 6.74
C THR A 179 11.11 -5.64 8.12
N PRO A 180 11.01 -6.66 9.01
CA PRO A 180 11.68 -6.62 10.31
C PRO A 180 13.21 -6.56 10.21
N GLU A 181 13.81 -7.25 9.24
CA GLU A 181 15.26 -7.21 9.02
C GLU A 181 15.71 -5.87 8.46
N LEU A 182 14.89 -5.26 7.60
CA LEU A 182 15.17 -3.95 7.04
C LEU A 182 15.18 -2.85 8.12
N TYR A 183 14.25 -2.91 9.07
CA TYR A 183 14.26 -1.97 10.22
C TYR A 183 15.50 -2.15 11.11
N LYS A 184 15.98 -3.39 11.31
CA LYS A 184 17.25 -3.62 12.03
C LYS A 184 18.42 -2.99 11.30
N LYS A 185 18.50 -3.15 9.97
CA LYS A 185 19.55 -2.53 9.15
C LYS A 185 19.51 -1.01 9.20
N ILE A 186 18.31 -0.42 9.16
CA ILE A 186 18.19 1.05 9.23
C ILE A 186 18.63 1.60 10.59
N ASP A 187 18.42 0.84 11.68
CA ASP A 187 18.89 1.22 13.02
C ASP A 187 20.43 1.26 13.10
N GLU A 188 21.11 0.48 12.28
CA GLU A 188 22.59 0.36 12.24
C GLU A 188 23.22 1.30 11.20
N CYS A 189 22.42 1.87 10.28
CA CYS A 189 22.89 2.72 9.20
C CYS A 189 22.81 4.21 9.54
N THR A 190 23.75 4.99 9.00
CA THR A 190 23.59 6.44 8.94
C THR A 190 22.74 6.80 7.73
N ILE A 191 21.54 7.36 7.96
CA ILE A 191 20.66 7.85 6.89
C ILE A 191 21.27 9.12 6.31
N GLY A 192 21.84 9.03 5.11
CA GLY A 192 22.56 10.15 4.48
C GLY A 192 21.62 11.23 3.91
N LYS A 193 20.57 10.81 3.17
CA LYS A 193 19.56 11.71 2.60
C LYS A 193 18.19 11.38 3.18
N ARG A 194 17.38 12.40 3.45
CA ARG A 194 16.00 12.26 3.88
C ARG A 194 15.06 12.93 2.89
N PRO A 195 13.78 12.48 2.78
CA PRO A 195 12.79 13.17 1.96
C PRO A 195 12.48 14.56 2.52
N ASP A 196 12.22 15.50 1.63
CA ASP A 196 11.62 16.79 1.99
C ASP A 196 10.10 16.70 1.85
N ASN A 197 9.44 16.28 2.93
CA ASN A 197 8.00 16.15 2.96
C ASN A 197 7.26 17.48 2.82
N ARG A 198 7.87 18.61 3.21
CA ARG A 198 7.29 19.95 3.02
C ARG A 198 7.32 20.37 1.56
N ALA A 199 8.42 20.12 0.86
CA ALA A 199 8.52 20.36 -0.57
C ALA A 199 7.55 19.48 -1.35
N MET A 200 7.40 18.19 -0.98
CA MET A 200 6.40 17.28 -1.55
C MET A 200 4.98 17.81 -1.35
N GLU A 201 4.61 18.23 -0.15
CA GLU A 201 3.29 18.79 0.14
C GLU A 201 3.03 20.08 -0.65
N SER A 202 4.03 20.96 -0.76
CA SER A 202 3.94 22.19 -1.56
C SER A 202 3.75 21.91 -3.05
N ALA A 203 4.41 20.86 -3.57
CA ALA A 203 4.27 20.42 -4.96
C ALA A 203 2.85 19.87 -5.23
N LEU A 204 2.32 19.06 -4.32
CA LEU A 204 0.95 18.54 -4.40
C LEU A 204 -0.08 19.69 -4.35
N LEU A 205 0.10 20.65 -3.43
CA LEU A 205 -0.79 21.82 -3.32
C LEU A 205 -0.79 22.68 -4.59
N ALA A 206 0.37 22.79 -5.25
CA ALA A 206 0.50 23.53 -6.51
C ALA A 206 0.02 22.74 -7.74
N GLY A 207 -0.27 21.44 -7.62
CA GLY A 207 -0.57 20.56 -8.74
C GLY A 207 0.62 20.38 -9.69
N ASP A 208 1.87 20.52 -9.19
CA ASP A 208 3.10 20.56 -9.97
C ASP A 208 3.73 19.16 -10.01
N LEU A 209 3.40 18.38 -11.04
CA LEU A 209 3.90 17.01 -11.21
C LEU A 209 5.42 16.95 -11.28
N GLU A 210 6.08 17.91 -11.93
CA GLU A 210 7.54 17.93 -12.05
C GLU A 210 8.18 18.03 -10.66
N LYS A 211 7.69 18.93 -9.81
CA LYS A 211 8.18 19.05 -8.43
C LYS A 211 7.81 17.85 -7.58
N VAL A 212 6.66 17.22 -7.78
CA VAL A 212 6.35 15.94 -7.12
C VAL A 212 7.42 14.90 -7.48
N CYS A 213 7.73 14.76 -8.77
CA CYS A 213 8.76 13.83 -9.26
C CYS A 213 10.15 14.09 -8.66
N GLN A 214 10.54 15.37 -8.49
CA GLN A 214 11.82 15.74 -7.88
C GLN A 214 11.92 15.41 -6.38
N ASN A 215 10.80 15.25 -5.69
CA ASN A 215 10.73 15.05 -4.24
C ASN A 215 10.43 13.60 -3.83
N VAL A 216 10.24 12.65 -4.75
CA VAL A 216 10.09 11.23 -4.38
C VAL A 216 11.38 10.71 -3.75
N TYR A 217 11.27 10.12 -2.56
CA TYR A 217 12.41 9.53 -1.89
C TYR A 217 12.01 8.56 -0.77
N ASN A 218 12.74 7.46 -0.64
CA ASN A 218 12.52 6.42 0.37
C ASN A 218 13.85 6.06 1.04
N VAL A 219 13.95 6.26 2.35
CA VAL A 219 15.19 5.99 3.11
C VAL A 219 15.58 4.51 3.13
N PHE A 220 14.65 3.58 2.91
CA PHE A 220 14.96 2.16 2.79
C PHE A 220 15.63 1.80 1.46
N ASP A 221 15.39 2.58 0.42
CA ASP A 221 15.84 2.27 -0.93
C ASP A 221 17.37 2.08 -1.03
N PRO A 222 18.24 2.98 -0.54
CA PRO A 222 19.68 2.77 -0.57
C PRO A 222 20.11 1.49 0.18
N VAL A 223 19.44 1.18 1.29
CA VAL A 223 19.76 0.00 2.12
C VAL A 223 19.43 -1.29 1.38
N VAL A 224 18.24 -1.37 0.78
CA VAL A 224 17.82 -2.56 0.02
C VAL A 224 18.63 -2.69 -1.27
N THR A 225 18.91 -1.59 -1.96
CA THR A 225 19.65 -1.57 -3.23
C THR A 225 21.11 -2.00 -3.05
N ALA A 226 21.71 -1.77 -1.86
CA ALA A 226 23.06 -2.23 -1.56
C ALA A 226 23.17 -3.78 -1.58
N ASP A 227 22.11 -4.47 -1.16
CA ASP A 227 22.07 -5.93 -1.12
C ASP A 227 21.48 -6.56 -2.40
N HIS A 228 20.75 -5.79 -3.20
CA HIS A 228 20.00 -6.27 -4.35
C HIS A 228 20.30 -5.45 -5.61
N ALA A 229 21.37 -5.81 -6.33
CA ALA A 229 21.79 -5.14 -7.57
C ALA A 229 20.69 -5.09 -8.64
N GLU A 230 19.74 -6.02 -8.60
CA GLU A 230 18.58 -6.08 -9.50
C GLU A 230 17.71 -4.81 -9.42
N LEU A 231 17.55 -4.20 -8.23
CA LEU A 231 16.83 -2.93 -8.09
C LEU A 231 17.53 -1.79 -8.82
N ASN A 232 18.87 -1.75 -8.77
CA ASN A 232 19.65 -0.77 -9.52
C ASN A 232 19.47 -0.98 -11.03
N TYR A 233 19.42 -2.24 -11.47
CA TYR A 233 19.19 -2.57 -12.88
C TYR A 233 17.80 -2.10 -13.34
N ILE A 234 16.73 -2.41 -12.60
CA ILE A 234 15.38 -1.91 -12.91
C ILE A 234 15.37 -0.38 -12.99
N LYS A 235 15.96 0.30 -12.01
CA LYS A 235 16.03 1.77 -12.00
C LYS A 235 16.81 2.34 -13.16
N SER A 236 17.91 1.68 -13.57
CA SER A 236 18.69 2.09 -14.73
C SER A 236 17.88 1.97 -16.03
N LEU A 237 17.07 0.93 -16.17
CA LEU A 237 16.13 0.80 -17.29
C LEU A 237 15.09 1.92 -17.29
N LEU A 238 14.46 2.20 -16.13
CA LEU A 238 13.47 3.27 -16.00
C LEU A 238 14.08 4.64 -16.34
N HIS A 239 15.31 4.90 -15.89
CA HIS A 239 16.05 6.10 -16.27
C HIS A 239 16.31 6.17 -17.79
N GLN A 240 16.81 5.08 -18.36
CA GLN A 240 17.09 4.98 -19.81
C GLN A 240 15.84 5.20 -20.66
N TYR A 241 14.68 4.74 -20.17
CA TYR A 241 13.39 4.94 -20.83
C TYR A 241 12.75 6.30 -20.50
N GLY A 242 13.48 7.21 -19.84
CA GLY A 242 13.09 8.60 -19.62
C GLY A 242 11.95 8.80 -18.60
N ALA A 243 11.78 7.88 -17.65
CA ALA A 243 10.82 8.09 -16.56
C ALA A 243 11.14 9.38 -15.79
N ALA A 244 10.13 10.21 -15.52
CA ALA A 244 10.29 11.49 -14.83
C ALA A 244 10.80 11.31 -13.39
N ALA A 245 10.36 10.23 -12.74
CA ALA A 245 10.83 9.81 -11.43
C ALA A 245 10.67 8.30 -11.26
N TYR A 246 11.48 7.69 -10.41
CA TYR A 246 11.36 6.27 -10.04
C TYR A 246 11.85 6.05 -8.61
N GLN A 247 11.19 5.16 -7.87
CA GLN A 247 11.51 4.88 -6.48
C GLN A 247 11.00 3.50 -6.06
N MET A 248 11.65 2.89 -5.07
CA MET A 248 11.13 1.71 -4.37
C MET A 248 10.01 2.12 -3.42
N THR A 249 8.90 1.36 -3.38
CA THR A 249 7.79 1.63 -2.47
C THR A 249 7.90 0.81 -1.18
N GLY A 250 7.58 1.43 -0.04
CA GLY A 250 7.59 0.76 1.26
C GLY A 250 8.94 0.14 1.59
N SER A 251 8.91 -1.06 2.16
CA SER A 251 10.10 -1.90 2.40
C SER A 251 10.59 -2.63 1.15
N GLY A 252 9.97 -2.41 0.01
CA GLY A 252 10.26 -3.09 -1.25
C GLY A 252 9.53 -4.44 -1.38
N SER A 253 9.82 -5.22 -2.40
CA SER A 253 10.86 -4.97 -3.42
C SER A 253 10.33 -4.25 -4.68
N ALA A 254 9.06 -3.86 -4.76
CA ALA A 254 8.54 -3.20 -5.94
C ALA A 254 9.15 -1.80 -6.15
N VAL A 255 9.50 -1.50 -7.39
CA VAL A 255 9.91 -0.19 -7.87
C VAL A 255 8.81 0.36 -8.75
N TYR A 256 8.47 1.63 -8.58
CA TYR A 256 7.57 2.33 -9.47
C TYR A 256 8.28 3.47 -10.18
N CYS A 257 7.75 3.87 -11.34
CA CYS A 257 8.07 5.13 -11.96
C CYS A 257 6.82 5.95 -12.23
N ILE A 258 7.00 7.26 -12.44
CA ILE A 258 5.97 8.23 -12.78
C ILE A 258 6.20 8.67 -14.22
N VAL A 259 5.14 8.66 -15.02
CA VAL A 259 5.12 9.16 -16.40
C VAL A 259 3.86 9.97 -16.66
N GLU A 260 3.89 10.86 -17.64
CA GLU A 260 2.81 11.81 -17.90
C GLU A 260 1.60 11.18 -18.61
N ASN A 261 1.80 10.13 -19.43
CA ASN A 261 0.72 9.58 -20.25
C ASN A 261 0.77 8.06 -20.35
N PHE A 262 -0.37 7.50 -20.77
CA PHE A 262 -0.56 6.04 -20.85
C PHE A 262 0.26 5.40 -21.96
N GLU A 263 0.47 6.08 -23.10
CA GLU A 263 1.22 5.53 -24.23
C GLU A 263 2.66 5.26 -23.82
N TYR A 264 3.24 6.20 -23.09
CA TYR A 264 4.60 6.07 -22.59
C TYR A 264 4.70 4.99 -21.49
N ALA A 265 3.72 4.95 -20.60
CA ALA A 265 3.62 3.88 -19.62
C ALA A 265 3.54 2.48 -20.27
N ALA A 266 2.78 2.35 -21.37
CA ALA A 266 2.64 1.09 -22.08
C ALA A 266 3.97 0.63 -22.70
N VAL A 267 4.78 1.54 -23.23
CA VAL A 267 6.13 1.24 -23.77
C VAL A 267 7.02 0.72 -22.64
N ILE A 268 7.15 1.45 -21.52
CA ILE A 268 7.97 1.03 -20.37
C ILE A 268 7.49 -0.32 -19.83
N CYS A 269 6.18 -0.49 -19.69
CA CYS A 269 5.60 -1.74 -19.21
C CYS A 269 5.93 -2.91 -20.13
N SER A 270 5.85 -2.74 -21.44
CA SER A 270 6.21 -3.78 -22.43
C SER A 270 7.67 -4.21 -22.30
N MET A 271 8.58 -3.24 -22.19
CA MET A 271 10.02 -3.49 -22.09
C MET A 271 10.39 -4.17 -20.76
N LEU A 272 9.77 -3.77 -19.64
CA LEU A 272 10.00 -4.43 -18.36
C LEU A 272 9.45 -5.86 -18.36
N ARG A 273 8.32 -6.13 -19.02
CA ARG A 273 7.72 -7.47 -19.11
C ARG A 273 8.56 -8.50 -19.85
N GLU A 274 9.55 -8.10 -20.61
CA GLU A 274 10.51 -9.03 -21.20
C GLU A 274 11.31 -9.82 -20.15
N ASN A 275 11.53 -9.20 -18.97
CA ASN A 275 12.33 -9.78 -17.88
C ASN A 275 11.56 -9.97 -16.58
N TYR A 276 10.42 -9.30 -16.40
CA TYR A 276 9.65 -9.28 -15.15
C TYR A 276 8.19 -9.63 -15.39
N PRO A 277 7.67 -10.73 -14.78
CA PRO A 277 6.28 -11.14 -14.99
C PRO A 277 5.26 -10.24 -14.28
N GLN A 278 5.70 -9.53 -13.23
CA GLN A 278 4.83 -8.69 -12.41
C GLN A 278 5.08 -7.21 -12.69
N VAL A 279 4.54 -6.71 -13.80
CA VAL A 279 4.58 -5.29 -14.18
C VAL A 279 3.15 -4.78 -14.39
N PHE A 280 2.84 -3.65 -13.75
CA PHE A 280 1.51 -3.07 -13.71
C PHE A 280 1.52 -1.61 -14.16
N ILE A 281 0.43 -1.17 -14.80
CA ILE A 281 0.14 0.24 -15.05
C ILE A 281 -0.98 0.65 -14.11
N ALA A 282 -0.84 1.79 -13.45
CA ALA A 282 -1.82 2.30 -12.50
C ALA A 282 -1.99 3.81 -12.62
N LYS A 283 -3.13 4.31 -12.14
CA LYS A 283 -3.43 5.73 -11.95
C LYS A 283 -3.52 6.05 -10.45
N PRO A 284 -3.24 7.28 -10.02
CA PRO A 284 -3.64 7.75 -8.71
C PRO A 284 -5.17 7.70 -8.57
N ILE A 285 -5.66 7.45 -7.35
CA ILE A 285 -7.07 7.44 -6.97
C ILE A 285 -7.27 8.38 -5.80
#